data_0f5d7876068676880549b2d2277f065c
#
_entry.id   0f5d7876068676880549b2d2277f065c
#
_cell.length_a   1.000
_cell.length_b   1.000
_cell.length_c   1.000
_cell.angle_alpha   90.00
_cell.angle_beta   90.00
_cell.angle_gamma   90.00
#
_symmetry.space_group_name_H-M   'P 1'
#
loop_
_entity.id
_entity.type
_entity.pdbx_description
1 polymer ?
#
loop_
_entity_poly.entity_id
_entity_poly.type
_entity_poly.pdbx_seq_one_letter_code
_entity_poly.pdbx_strand_id
1 'polypeptide(L)' 'MKNTRICPKCGSSDIVRIDGYAGAYASGNNIMLGNTIFSAVNVNRYICCNCGFTEEWIDKNDLGKVKNSKKAKYIF' A
#
# COMPACT_ATOMS: atom_id res chain seq x y z
N MET A 1 -6.06 3.81 10.51
CA MET A 1 -6.35 5.02 9.73
C MET A 1 -7.40 4.78 8.65
N LYS A 2 -7.32 3.67 7.96
CA LYS A 2 -8.28 3.37 6.89
C LYS A 2 -9.73 3.34 7.39
N ASN A 3 -9.97 2.70 8.52
CA ASN A 3 -11.32 2.50 9.05
C ASN A 3 -11.68 3.48 10.16
N THR A 4 -10.70 3.96 10.91
CA THR A 4 -10.92 4.83 12.06
C THR A 4 -10.79 6.32 11.72
N ARG A 5 -10.07 6.64 10.65
CA ARG A 5 -9.74 8.01 10.23
C ARG A 5 -9.00 8.80 11.32
N ILE A 6 -8.32 8.08 12.20
CA ILE A 6 -7.53 8.66 13.29
C ILE A 6 -6.15 8.01 13.26
N CYS A 7 -5.12 8.82 13.42
CA CYS A 7 -3.74 8.33 13.46
C CYS A 7 -3.51 7.59 14.79
N PRO A 8 -3.06 6.32 14.75
CA PRO A 8 -2.81 5.57 15.98
C PRO A 8 -1.56 6.04 16.72
N LYS A 9 -0.76 6.91 16.11
CA LYS A 9 0.49 7.41 16.71
C LYS A 9 0.30 8.75 17.43
N CYS A 10 -0.43 9.69 16.82
CA CYS A 10 -0.60 11.01 17.39
C CYS A 10 -2.05 11.41 17.66
N GLY A 11 -3.02 10.61 17.24
CA GLY A 11 -4.43 10.87 17.48
C GLY A 11 -5.06 11.92 16.56
N SER A 12 -4.32 12.44 15.58
CA SER A 12 -4.84 13.43 14.65
C SER A 12 -5.85 12.81 13.69
N SER A 13 -6.82 13.60 13.26
CA SER A 13 -7.78 13.23 12.20
C SER A 13 -7.38 13.80 10.84
N ASP A 14 -6.23 14.43 10.72
CA ASP A 14 -5.76 15.01 9.47
C ASP A 14 -5.10 13.94 8.60
N ILE A 15 -5.95 13.05 8.05
CA ILE A 15 -5.52 11.87 7.30
C ILE A 15 -5.88 12.07 5.84
N VAL A 16 -4.91 11.88 4.94
CA VAL A 16 -5.14 11.87 3.50
C VAL A 16 -4.89 10.48 2.94
N ARG A 17 -5.51 10.18 1.81
CA ARG A 17 -5.31 8.93 1.09
C ARG A 17 -4.70 9.22 -0.27
N ILE A 18 -3.68 8.45 -0.64
CA ILE A 18 -3.11 8.45 -1.97
C ILE A 18 -3.37 7.07 -2.56
N ASP A 19 -4.16 7.04 -3.64
CA ASP A 19 -4.55 5.78 -4.26
C ASP A 19 -3.36 5.10 -4.95
N GLY A 20 -3.41 3.77 -4.96
CA GLY A 20 -2.41 2.97 -5.64
C GLY A 20 -2.45 3.17 -7.14
N TYR A 21 -1.28 3.10 -7.75
CA TYR A 21 -1.13 3.27 -9.17
C TYR A 21 0.09 2.48 -9.65
N ALA A 22 -0.07 1.76 -10.77
CA ALA A 22 1.03 1.06 -11.42
C ALA A 22 1.16 1.61 -12.85
N GLY A 23 2.16 2.43 -13.07
CA GLY A 23 2.41 3.04 -14.38
C GLY A 23 3.57 2.40 -15.11
N ALA A 24 3.86 2.92 -16.30
CA ALA A 24 5.04 2.55 -17.07
C ALA A 24 6.30 2.78 -16.20
N TYR A 25 7.29 1.91 -16.38
CA TYR A 25 8.54 1.98 -15.61
C TYR A 25 8.37 1.79 -14.12
N ALA A 26 7.27 1.15 -13.71
CA ALA A 26 6.96 0.86 -12.31
C ALA A 26 6.80 2.12 -11.44
N SER A 27 6.41 3.24 -12.03
CA SER A 27 6.15 4.46 -11.29
C SER A 27 4.82 4.38 -10.56
N GLY A 28 4.67 5.18 -9.48
CA GLY A 28 3.45 5.24 -8.68
C GLY A 28 3.51 4.37 -7.44
N ASN A 29 2.37 4.30 -6.72
CA ASN A 29 2.26 3.54 -5.48
C ASN A 29 1.94 2.09 -5.78
N ASN A 30 2.97 1.24 -5.88
CA ASN A 30 2.77 -0.17 -6.17
C ASN A 30 3.93 -1.00 -5.62
N ILE A 31 3.71 -2.31 -5.58
CA ILE A 31 4.76 -3.29 -5.26
C ILE A 31 4.97 -4.15 -6.49
N MET A 32 6.20 -4.20 -6.97
CA MET A 32 6.57 -5.03 -8.12
C MET A 32 6.77 -6.47 -7.68
N LEU A 33 5.93 -7.37 -8.17
CA LEU A 33 6.02 -8.79 -7.87
C LEU A 33 6.81 -9.57 -8.93
N GLY A 34 7.19 -8.90 -10.01
CA GLY A 34 7.94 -9.49 -11.11
C GLY A 34 8.66 -8.41 -11.90
N ASN A 35 9.04 -8.70 -13.14
CA ASN A 35 9.86 -7.81 -13.96
C ASN A 35 9.04 -6.89 -14.87
N THR A 36 7.72 -6.99 -14.85
CA THR A 36 6.84 -6.17 -15.70
C THR A 36 5.79 -5.48 -14.87
N ILE A 37 5.16 -4.43 -15.44
CA ILE A 37 4.06 -3.71 -14.78
C ILE A 37 2.84 -4.60 -14.55
N PHE A 38 2.69 -5.68 -15.33
CA PHE A 38 1.60 -6.64 -15.15
C PHE A 38 1.76 -7.45 -13.86
N SER A 39 2.95 -7.45 -13.28
CA SER A 39 3.24 -8.12 -12.01
C SER A 39 3.14 -7.19 -10.82
N ALA A 40 2.78 -5.91 -11.02
CA ALA A 40 2.66 -4.95 -9.95
C ALA A 40 1.28 -5.03 -9.30
N VAL A 41 1.23 -4.81 -7.99
CA VAL A 41 -0.02 -4.61 -7.26
C VAL A 41 -0.06 -3.18 -6.73
N ASN A 42 -1.23 -2.56 -6.79
CA ASN A 42 -1.41 -1.20 -6.31
C ASN A 42 -1.39 -1.14 -4.79
N VAL A 43 -0.79 -0.10 -4.26
CA VAL A 43 -0.71 0.14 -2.82
C VAL A 43 -1.39 1.47 -2.51
N ASN A 44 -2.47 1.41 -1.72
CA ASN A 44 -3.13 2.61 -1.24
C ASN A 44 -2.46 3.06 0.06
N ARG A 45 -2.11 4.33 0.15
CA ARG A 45 -1.43 4.88 1.32
C ARG A 45 -2.32 5.85 2.06
N TYR A 46 -2.37 5.69 3.37
CA TYR A 46 -3.07 6.61 4.28
C TYR A 46 -2.01 7.30 5.11
N ILE A 47 -1.96 8.63 5.01
CA ILE A 47 -0.88 9.43 5.57
C ILE A 47 -1.43 10.41 6.57
N CYS A 48 -0.87 10.42 7.77
CA CYS A 48 -1.17 11.44 8.77
C CYS A 48 -0.37 12.70 8.43
N CYS A 49 -1.08 13.78 8.13
CA CYS A 49 -0.43 15.04 7.77
C CYS A 49 0.10 15.81 9.00
N ASN A 50 -0.16 15.28 10.19
CA ASN A 50 0.34 15.90 11.43
C ASN A 50 1.70 15.34 11.85
N CYS A 51 1.86 13.99 11.83
CA CYS A 51 3.11 13.37 12.28
C CYS A 51 3.85 12.57 11.20
N GLY A 52 3.22 12.35 10.04
CA GLY A 52 3.85 11.63 8.94
C GLY A 52 3.70 10.10 8.99
N PHE A 53 3.00 9.55 9.98
CA PHE A 53 2.77 8.12 10.04
C PHE A 53 1.97 7.68 8.79
N THR A 54 2.40 6.61 8.16
CA THR A 54 1.80 6.11 6.91
C THR A 54 1.46 4.64 7.04
N GLU A 55 0.24 4.27 6.59
CA GLU A 55 -0.19 2.89 6.44
C GLU A 55 -0.33 2.55 4.97
N GLU A 56 0.07 1.35 4.60
CA GLU A 56 -0.09 0.85 3.24
C GLU A 56 -1.10 -0.29 3.23
N TRP A 57 -2.04 -0.22 2.28
CA TRP A 57 -3.08 -1.23 2.12
C TRP A 57 -3.14 -1.71 0.68
N ILE A 58 -3.27 -3.02 0.52
CA ILE A 58 -3.41 -3.67 -0.78
C ILE A 58 -4.85 -4.15 -0.91
N ASP A 59 -5.45 -3.98 -2.10
CA ASP A 59 -6.81 -4.44 -2.36
C ASP A 59 -6.90 -5.95 -2.15
N LYS A 60 -8.02 -6.39 -1.58
CA LYS A 60 -8.24 -7.81 -1.29
C LYS A 60 -8.10 -8.68 -2.55
N ASN A 61 -8.52 -8.15 -3.70
CA ASN A 61 -8.43 -8.88 -4.97
C ASN A 61 -7.00 -9.19 -5.39
N ASP A 62 -6.03 -8.43 -4.87
CA ASP A 62 -4.62 -8.59 -5.22
C ASP A 62 -3.82 -9.38 -4.19
N LEU A 63 -4.43 -9.74 -3.06
CA LEU A 63 -3.73 -10.46 -2.00
C LEU A 63 -3.24 -11.84 -2.45
N GLY A 64 -3.99 -12.50 -3.33
CA GLY A 64 -3.57 -13.78 -3.89
C GLY A 64 -2.30 -13.66 -4.71
N LYS A 65 -2.15 -12.57 -5.46
CA LYS A 65 -0.95 -12.31 -6.24
C LYS A 65 0.27 -12.12 -5.34
N VAL A 66 0.09 -11.41 -4.24
CA VAL A 66 1.17 -11.16 -3.26
C VAL A 66 1.59 -12.48 -2.62
N LYS A 67 0.62 -13.27 -2.16
CA LYS A 67 0.88 -14.55 -1.51
C LYS A 67 1.62 -15.52 -2.41
N ASN A 68 1.27 -15.56 -3.69
CA ASN A 68 1.83 -16.49 -4.65
C ASN A 68 3.09 -15.97 -5.35
N SER A 69 3.55 -14.77 -5.02
CA SER A 69 4.77 -14.20 -5.58
C SER A 69 5.99 -14.97 -5.10
N LYS A 70 6.96 -15.15 -5.99
CA LYS A 70 8.26 -15.74 -5.64
C LYS A 70 9.03 -14.90 -4.64
N LYS A 71 8.72 -13.60 -4.56
CA LYS A 71 9.35 -12.68 -3.61
C LYS A 71 8.74 -12.75 -2.21
N ALA A 72 7.54 -13.33 -2.08
CA ALA A 72 6.85 -13.40 -0.80
C ALA A 72 7.48 -14.47 0.09
N LYS A 73 7.67 -14.12 1.36
CA LYS A 73 8.19 -15.05 2.37
C LYS A 73 7.33 -14.91 3.62
N TYR A 74 6.95 -16.05 4.20
CA TYR A 74 6.27 -16.03 5.49
C TYR A 74 7.28 -15.67 6.57
N ILE A 75 6.87 -14.80 7.50
CA ILE A 75 7.73 -14.35 8.58
C ILE A 75 7.72 -15.30 9.77
N PHE A 76 6.88 -16.32 9.72
CA PHE A 76 6.80 -17.36 10.75
C PHE A 76 7.06 -18.74 10.16
#